data_1195f2a52ae78c50756ddf7e37585536
#
_entry.id   1195f2a52ae78c50756ddf7e37585536
#
_cell.length_a   1.000
_cell.length_b   1.000
_cell.length_c   1.000
_cell.angle_alpha   90.00
_cell.angle_beta   90.00
_cell.angle_gamma   90.00
#
_symmetry.space_group_name_H-M   'P 1'
#
loop_
_entity.id
_entity.type
_entity.pdbx_description
1 polymer ?
#
loop_
_entity_poly.entity_id
_entity_poly.type
_entity_poly.pdbx_seq_one_letter_code
_entity_poly.pdbx_strand_id
1 'polypeptide(L)'
;MSLKNAKYLLGVDVGTTSLKAAVFDENGGLVRSATRDYTLLVAGDRVEFPPEEYWALFRSAFREVTEGITLSGLAVDTQCETMILTDKEGQPLTNAIVWLDNRATAEAEEIKAAFGNKKVYEITGQPEITATWPAAKLLWVKKHLPEVFAKIGRVFLLEDYLLYRMTGEFVTEKTLQSSSLYLDIVNGVWWKEMLDFVGISSDKLPRLCESGVPVGSYLGVPVVTGAMDQTAGAWQCRQRDDRHDHGDLRSRPSDAAL
;
A
#
# COMPACT_ATOMS: atom_id res chain seq x y z
N MET A 1 -2.55 -17.86 32.58
CA MET A 1 -3.55 -18.10 31.51
C MET A 1 -2.85 -18.76 30.33
N SER A 2 -3.35 -19.88 29.86
CA SER A 2 -2.72 -20.64 28.76
C SER A 2 -2.97 -19.89 27.44
N LEU A 3 -1.89 -19.52 26.74
CA LEU A 3 -1.88 -18.83 25.45
C LEU A 3 -2.49 -19.65 24.28
N LYS A 4 -3.01 -20.84 24.53
CA LYS A 4 -3.45 -21.81 23.51
C LYS A 4 -4.72 -21.43 22.73
N ASN A 5 -5.50 -20.44 23.16
CA ASN A 5 -6.75 -20.02 22.50
C ASN A 5 -6.85 -18.52 22.21
N ALA A 6 -5.81 -17.72 22.49
CA ALA A 6 -5.84 -16.30 22.16
C ALA A 6 -5.65 -16.11 20.64
N LYS A 7 -6.46 -15.23 20.05
CA LYS A 7 -6.35 -14.85 18.64
C LYS A 7 -5.43 -13.64 18.53
N TYR A 8 -4.37 -13.79 17.78
CA TYR A 8 -3.40 -12.70 17.53
C TYR A 8 -3.46 -12.29 16.07
N LEU A 9 -3.39 -10.98 15.84
CA LEU A 9 -3.33 -10.38 14.51
C LEU A 9 -2.03 -9.60 14.37
N LEU A 10 -1.43 -9.66 13.20
CA LEU A 10 -0.25 -8.88 12.86
C LEU A 10 -0.64 -7.79 11.86
N GLY A 11 -0.35 -6.54 12.21
CA GLY A 11 -0.32 -5.40 11.30
C GLY A 11 1.11 -5.02 10.98
N VAL A 12 1.37 -4.69 9.71
CA VAL A 12 2.66 -4.17 9.25
C VAL A 12 2.44 -2.88 8.48
N ASP A 13 3.09 -1.80 8.92
CA ASP A 13 3.12 -0.50 8.27
C ASP A 13 4.52 -0.28 7.67
N VAL A 14 4.61 -0.07 6.35
CA VAL A 14 5.85 0.27 5.66
C VAL A 14 5.81 1.73 5.25
N GLY A 15 6.16 2.60 6.19
CA GLY A 15 6.24 4.05 5.97
C GLY A 15 7.50 4.46 5.19
N THR A 16 7.73 5.76 5.03
CA THR A 16 8.81 6.31 4.19
C THR A 16 10.21 6.07 4.78
N THR A 17 10.34 5.99 6.09
CA THR A 17 11.64 5.90 6.79
C THR A 17 11.78 4.68 7.67
N SER A 18 10.70 3.95 7.91
CA SER A 18 10.72 2.76 8.75
C SER A 18 9.59 1.80 8.42
N LEU A 19 9.85 0.52 8.62
CA LEU A 19 8.85 -0.54 8.70
C LEU A 19 8.53 -0.80 10.16
N LYS A 20 7.25 -0.84 10.51
CA LYS A 20 6.75 -1.22 11.83
C LYS A 20 5.89 -2.47 11.72
N ALA A 21 6.14 -3.43 12.57
CA ALA A 21 5.33 -4.64 12.70
C ALA A 21 4.79 -4.73 14.13
N ALA A 22 3.50 -4.98 14.30
CA ALA A 22 2.87 -5.03 15.61
C ALA A 22 1.84 -6.16 15.69
N VAL A 23 1.97 -6.97 16.75
CA VAL A 23 1.03 -8.04 17.08
C VAL A 23 0.05 -7.53 18.13
N PHE A 24 -1.22 -7.74 17.86
CA PHE A 24 -2.32 -7.37 18.74
C PHE A 24 -3.11 -8.61 19.17
N ASP A 25 -3.65 -8.58 20.39
CA ASP A 25 -4.61 -9.56 20.85
C ASP A 25 -6.04 -9.27 20.32
N GLU A 26 -6.98 -10.14 20.61
CA GLU A 26 -8.38 -10.03 20.18
C GLU A 26 -9.13 -8.81 20.72
N ASN A 27 -8.58 -8.13 21.73
CA ASN A 27 -9.13 -6.90 22.31
C ASN A 27 -8.45 -5.63 21.76
N GLY A 28 -7.50 -5.79 20.82
CA GLY A 28 -6.69 -4.69 20.29
C GLY A 28 -5.55 -4.25 21.20
N GLY A 29 -5.23 -5.04 22.23
CA GLY A 29 -4.07 -4.82 23.10
C GLY A 29 -2.76 -5.13 22.36
N LEU A 30 -1.80 -4.21 22.39
CA LEU A 30 -0.47 -4.43 21.82
C LEU A 30 0.28 -5.50 22.62
N VAL A 31 0.70 -6.56 21.94
CA VAL A 31 1.43 -7.69 22.54
C VAL A 31 2.93 -7.59 22.30
N ARG A 32 3.34 -7.29 21.08
CA ARG A 32 4.74 -7.14 20.66
C ARG A 32 4.84 -6.25 19.44
N SER A 33 5.91 -5.49 19.32
CA SER A 33 6.22 -4.70 18.13
C SER A 33 7.70 -4.70 17.82
N ALA A 34 8.03 -4.46 16.55
CA ALA A 34 9.38 -4.23 16.07
C ALA A 34 9.38 -3.12 15.04
N THR A 35 10.47 -2.35 15.02
CA THR A 35 10.70 -1.30 14.02
C THR A 35 12.00 -1.59 13.27
N ARG A 36 12.02 -1.27 12.00
CA ARG A 36 13.20 -1.33 11.13
C ARG A 36 13.35 -0.03 10.39
N ASP A 37 14.28 0.79 10.82
CA ASP A 37 14.62 2.02 10.12
C ASP A 37 15.39 1.72 8.84
N TYR A 38 15.20 2.54 7.81
CA TYR A 38 15.95 2.48 6.56
C TYR A 38 16.11 3.86 5.95
N THR A 39 17.09 3.97 5.06
CA THR A 39 17.41 5.25 4.39
C THR A 39 17.22 5.11 2.89
N LEU A 40 16.44 6.01 2.32
CA LEU A 40 16.20 6.08 0.88
C LEU A 40 17.46 6.53 0.13
N LEU A 41 17.63 6.06 -1.09
CA LEU A 41 18.67 6.50 -2.01
C LEU A 41 18.19 7.76 -2.73
N VAL A 42 18.79 8.91 -2.40
CA VAL A 42 18.40 10.21 -2.95
C VAL A 42 19.50 10.74 -3.87
N ALA A 43 19.17 11.07 -5.11
CA ALA A 43 20.07 11.63 -6.11
C ALA A 43 19.34 12.68 -6.97
N GLY A 44 19.44 13.95 -6.60
CA GLY A 44 18.68 15.04 -7.24
C GLY A 44 17.18 14.88 -7.04
N ASP A 45 16.44 14.75 -8.13
CA ASP A 45 15.00 14.53 -8.17
C ASP A 45 14.58 13.04 -8.01
N ARG A 46 15.57 12.13 -7.96
CA ARG A 46 15.35 10.69 -7.83
C ARG A 46 15.38 10.26 -6.39
N VAL A 47 14.37 9.45 -6.03
CA VAL A 47 14.27 8.82 -4.71
C VAL A 47 13.91 7.36 -4.91
N GLU A 48 14.82 6.47 -4.53
CA GLU A 48 14.73 5.04 -4.82
C GLU A 48 15.01 4.20 -3.58
N PHE A 49 14.57 2.93 -3.64
CA PHE A 49 14.95 1.92 -2.65
C PHE A 49 14.94 0.51 -3.26
N PRO A 50 15.89 -0.39 -2.91
CA PRO A 50 15.91 -1.74 -3.45
C PRO A 50 14.69 -2.55 -2.99
N PRO A 51 13.87 -3.14 -3.90
CA PRO A 51 12.69 -3.91 -3.51
C PRO A 51 13.01 -5.10 -2.60
N GLU A 52 14.14 -5.75 -2.81
CA GLU A 52 14.57 -6.89 -1.99
C GLU A 52 14.89 -6.51 -0.54
N GLU A 53 15.28 -5.25 -0.29
CA GLU A 53 15.50 -4.76 1.07
C GLU A 53 14.17 -4.54 1.80
N TYR A 54 13.10 -4.03 1.15
CA TYR A 54 11.77 -4.00 1.74
C TYR A 54 11.32 -5.40 2.20
N TRP A 55 11.53 -6.40 1.35
CA TRP A 55 11.22 -7.79 1.67
C TRP A 55 12.08 -8.34 2.81
N ALA A 56 13.36 -8.01 2.88
CA ALA A 56 14.26 -8.42 3.95
C ALA A 56 13.87 -7.79 5.30
N LEU A 57 13.54 -6.49 5.30
CA LEU A 57 13.03 -5.77 6.48
C LEU A 57 11.75 -6.39 7.01
N PHE A 58 10.78 -6.67 6.11
CA PHE A 58 9.54 -7.37 6.47
C PHE A 58 9.82 -8.72 7.14
N ARG A 59 10.62 -9.58 6.51
CA ARG A 59 10.93 -10.90 7.07
C ARG A 59 11.63 -10.83 8.42
N SER A 60 12.52 -9.85 8.60
CA SER A 60 13.23 -9.63 9.86
C SER A 60 12.26 -9.23 10.98
N ALA A 61 11.40 -8.24 10.73
CA ALA A 61 10.42 -7.78 11.70
C ALA A 61 9.37 -8.87 12.01
N PHE A 62 8.85 -9.53 10.96
CA PHE A 62 7.90 -10.65 11.11
C PHE A 62 8.45 -11.74 12.04
N ARG A 63 9.67 -12.21 11.81
CA ARG A 63 10.29 -13.26 12.62
C ARG A 63 10.37 -12.86 14.08
N GLU A 64 10.79 -11.63 14.36
CA GLU A 64 10.94 -11.13 15.75
C GLU A 64 9.61 -11.04 16.47
N VAL A 65 8.58 -10.44 15.84
CA VAL A 65 7.31 -10.22 16.54
C VAL A 65 6.47 -11.48 16.68
N THR A 66 6.71 -12.50 15.85
CA THR A 66 5.92 -13.74 15.85
C THR A 66 6.54 -14.88 16.62
N GLU A 67 7.76 -14.70 17.17
CA GLU A 67 8.43 -15.77 17.93
C GLU A 67 7.58 -16.28 19.09
N GLY A 68 7.20 -17.56 19.04
CA GLY A 68 6.33 -18.22 20.03
C GLY A 68 4.85 -17.79 19.98
N ILE A 69 4.43 -17.04 18.97
CA ILE A 69 3.04 -16.57 18.79
C ILE A 69 2.43 -17.25 17.56
N THR A 70 1.20 -17.77 17.71
CA THR A 70 0.41 -18.28 16.58
C THR A 70 -0.54 -17.18 16.13
N LEU A 71 -0.34 -16.68 14.90
CA LEU A 71 -1.18 -15.65 14.33
C LEU A 71 -2.46 -16.22 13.69
N SER A 72 -3.53 -15.46 13.79
CA SER A 72 -4.83 -15.74 13.12
C SER A 72 -4.97 -14.98 11.79
N GLY A 73 -4.16 -13.96 11.57
CA GLY A 73 -4.18 -13.18 10.33
C GLY A 73 -3.06 -12.13 10.29
N LEU A 74 -2.77 -11.67 9.07
CA LEU A 74 -1.75 -10.67 8.75
C LEU A 74 -2.31 -9.72 7.70
N ALA A 75 -2.16 -8.41 7.94
CA ALA A 75 -2.37 -7.35 6.96
C ALA A 75 -1.14 -6.44 6.87
N VAL A 76 -0.96 -5.84 5.70
CA VAL A 76 0.11 -4.86 5.44
C VAL A 76 -0.52 -3.61 4.87
N ASP A 77 -0.13 -2.45 5.38
CA ASP A 77 -0.28 -1.17 4.69
C ASP A 77 1.09 -0.58 4.36
N THR A 78 1.15 0.34 3.43
CA THR A 78 2.42 0.90 2.98
C THR A 78 2.27 2.35 2.55
N GLN A 79 3.41 3.08 2.52
CA GLN A 79 3.49 4.34 1.79
C GLN A 79 2.95 4.14 0.36
N CYS A 80 2.05 5.02 -0.06
CA CYS A 80 1.41 4.95 -1.36
C CYS A 80 2.37 5.33 -2.49
N GLU A 81 1.98 5.11 -3.76
CA GLU A 81 2.63 5.52 -5.00
C GLU A 81 4.09 5.02 -5.19
N THR A 82 4.64 4.26 -4.25
CA THR A 82 5.95 3.63 -4.41
C THR A 82 5.84 2.46 -5.38
N MET A 83 6.37 2.65 -6.59
CA MET A 83 6.21 1.74 -7.72
C MET A 83 7.38 0.77 -7.84
N ILE A 84 7.08 -0.51 -8.05
CA ILE A 84 8.05 -1.58 -8.28
C ILE A 84 7.72 -2.25 -9.62
N LEU A 85 8.72 -2.32 -10.50
CA LEU A 85 8.62 -2.95 -11.81
C LEU A 85 9.36 -4.28 -11.81
N THR A 86 8.71 -5.34 -12.25
CA THR A 86 9.31 -6.68 -12.31
C THR A 86 9.16 -7.30 -13.69
N ASP A 87 9.95 -8.33 -13.96
CA ASP A 87 9.70 -9.24 -15.06
C ASP A 87 8.48 -10.16 -14.77
N LYS A 88 8.22 -11.10 -15.67
CA LYS A 88 7.10 -12.06 -15.52
C LYS A 88 7.28 -13.03 -14.36
N GLU A 89 8.51 -13.29 -13.98
CA GLU A 89 8.91 -14.15 -12.86
C GLU A 89 8.82 -13.42 -11.50
N GLY A 90 8.60 -12.09 -11.52
CA GLY A 90 8.49 -11.26 -10.32
C GLY A 90 9.84 -10.74 -9.83
N GLN A 91 10.90 -10.83 -10.66
CA GLN A 91 12.21 -10.28 -10.31
C GLN A 91 12.25 -8.77 -10.58
N PRO A 92 12.69 -7.93 -9.62
CA PRO A 92 12.78 -6.51 -9.83
C PRO A 92 13.71 -6.14 -11.00
N LEU A 93 13.24 -5.24 -11.86
CA LEU A 93 14.00 -4.74 -13.02
C LEU A 93 14.86 -3.52 -12.66
N THR A 94 14.44 -2.78 -11.63
CA THR A 94 15.10 -1.57 -11.12
C THR A 94 14.87 -1.47 -9.62
N ASN A 95 15.48 -0.46 -8.98
CA ASN A 95 15.02 -0.01 -7.68
C ASN A 95 13.54 0.42 -7.74
N ALA A 96 12.85 0.33 -6.62
CA ALA A 96 11.53 0.94 -6.46
C ALA A 96 11.65 2.45 -6.64
N ILE A 97 10.72 3.05 -7.40
CA ILE A 97 10.59 4.49 -7.53
C ILE A 97 9.66 4.97 -6.42
N VAL A 98 10.21 5.61 -5.40
CA VAL A 98 9.49 6.01 -4.20
C VAL A 98 8.52 7.16 -4.52
N TRP A 99 7.47 7.34 -3.74
CA TRP A 99 6.46 8.39 -3.94
C TRP A 99 7.06 9.81 -3.96
N LEU A 100 8.12 10.06 -3.20
CA LEU A 100 8.86 11.33 -3.14
C LEU A 100 9.65 11.66 -4.41
N ASP A 101 9.76 10.72 -5.34
CA ASP A 101 10.52 10.87 -6.57
C ASP A 101 9.82 11.81 -7.55
N ASN A 102 10.54 12.83 -8.01
CA ASN A 102 10.02 13.89 -8.89
C ASN A 102 10.60 13.82 -10.31
N ARG A 103 11.26 12.70 -10.70
CA ARG A 103 11.85 12.56 -12.04
C ARG A 103 10.85 12.71 -13.20
N ALA A 104 9.57 12.43 -12.98
CA ALA A 104 8.52 12.37 -14.00
C ALA A 104 7.72 13.68 -14.14
N THR A 105 8.31 14.84 -13.79
CA THR A 105 7.61 16.13 -13.83
C THR A 105 7.17 16.51 -15.26
N ALA A 106 8.01 16.26 -16.27
CA ALA A 106 7.66 16.52 -17.66
C ALA A 106 6.52 15.61 -18.15
N GLU A 107 6.52 14.34 -17.74
CA GLU A 107 5.51 13.36 -18.09
C GLU A 107 4.16 13.66 -17.40
N ALA A 108 4.19 14.21 -16.19
CA ALA A 108 2.99 14.70 -15.52
C ALA A 108 2.34 15.85 -16.30
N GLU A 109 3.13 16.81 -16.81
CA GLU A 109 2.61 17.88 -17.67
C GLU A 109 2.08 17.35 -19.02
N GLU A 110 2.66 16.29 -19.58
CA GLU A 110 2.12 15.65 -20.78
C GLU A 110 0.76 14.98 -20.53
N ILE A 111 0.62 14.27 -19.40
CA ILE A 111 -0.67 13.69 -18.99
C ILE A 111 -1.70 14.82 -18.82
N LYS A 112 -1.32 15.92 -18.18
CA LYS A 112 -2.17 17.08 -17.99
C LYS A 112 -2.59 17.74 -19.29
N ALA A 113 -1.68 17.86 -20.25
CA ALA A 113 -1.97 18.37 -21.58
C ALA A 113 -2.92 17.46 -22.38
N ALA A 114 -2.77 16.12 -22.23
CA ALA A 114 -3.59 15.15 -22.95
C ALA A 114 -5.01 15.01 -22.39
N PHE A 115 -5.18 15.01 -21.07
CA PHE A 115 -6.45 14.67 -20.41
C PHE A 115 -7.11 15.85 -19.70
N GLY A 116 -6.34 16.84 -19.25
CA GLY A 116 -6.79 17.95 -18.42
C GLY A 116 -7.14 17.54 -16.98
N ASN A 117 -6.93 18.45 -16.01
CA ASN A 117 -7.17 18.18 -14.59
C ASN A 117 -8.62 17.76 -14.31
N LYS A 118 -9.61 18.37 -14.98
CA LYS A 118 -11.02 18.08 -14.73
C LYS A 118 -11.37 16.62 -15.05
N LYS A 119 -10.98 16.12 -16.22
CA LYS A 119 -11.29 14.74 -16.63
C LYS A 119 -10.57 13.74 -15.70
N VAL A 120 -9.31 14.00 -15.36
CA VAL A 120 -8.55 13.14 -14.44
C VAL A 120 -9.22 13.11 -13.07
N TYR A 121 -9.61 14.27 -12.52
CA TYR A 121 -10.31 14.34 -11.24
C TYR A 121 -11.64 13.57 -11.24
N GLU A 122 -12.46 13.75 -12.30
CA GLU A 122 -13.76 13.07 -12.43
C GLU A 122 -13.65 11.55 -12.47
N ILE A 123 -12.52 11.00 -12.97
CA ILE A 123 -12.30 9.56 -13.09
C ILE A 123 -11.55 9.00 -11.88
N THR A 124 -10.50 9.70 -11.42
CA THR A 124 -9.57 9.16 -10.42
C THR A 124 -9.73 9.77 -9.02
N GLY A 125 -10.45 10.89 -8.90
CA GLY A 125 -10.57 11.65 -7.65
C GLY A 125 -9.33 12.49 -7.32
N GLN A 126 -8.25 12.42 -8.10
CA GLN A 126 -7.01 13.14 -7.80
C GLN A 126 -7.09 14.61 -8.26
N PRO A 127 -6.86 15.57 -7.34
CA PRO A 127 -7.07 16.99 -7.62
C PRO A 127 -6.01 17.60 -8.55
N GLU A 128 -4.83 16.99 -8.57
CA GLU A 128 -3.68 17.49 -9.34
C GLU A 128 -2.95 16.34 -10.02
N ILE A 129 -2.33 16.63 -11.17
CA ILE A 129 -1.46 15.71 -11.89
C ILE A 129 -0.02 16.13 -11.62
N THR A 130 0.72 15.29 -10.89
CA THR A 130 2.11 15.54 -10.48
C THR A 130 3.01 14.36 -10.78
N ALA A 131 4.33 14.53 -10.62
CA ALA A 131 5.33 13.48 -10.78
C ALA A 131 5.19 12.32 -9.80
N THR A 132 4.49 12.53 -8.68
CA THR A 132 4.27 11.53 -7.62
C THR A 132 3.55 10.29 -8.15
N TRP A 133 2.62 10.49 -9.07
CA TRP A 133 1.70 9.43 -9.49
C TRP A 133 2.36 8.36 -10.36
N PRO A 134 2.04 7.09 -10.12
CA PRO A 134 2.57 5.95 -10.88
C PRO A 134 2.41 6.05 -12.40
N ALA A 135 1.32 6.63 -12.90
CA ALA A 135 1.13 6.83 -14.35
C ALA A 135 2.23 7.72 -14.97
N ALA A 136 2.60 8.82 -14.30
CA ALA A 136 3.68 9.68 -14.76
C ALA A 136 5.04 8.95 -14.72
N LYS A 137 5.30 8.21 -13.65
CA LYS A 137 6.52 7.39 -13.50
C LYS A 137 6.61 6.30 -14.58
N LEU A 138 5.51 5.62 -14.91
CA LEU A 138 5.48 4.65 -16.00
C LEU A 138 5.79 5.28 -17.36
N LEU A 139 5.22 6.46 -17.63
CA LEU A 139 5.50 7.19 -18.86
C LEU A 139 6.97 7.61 -18.93
N TRP A 140 7.54 8.04 -17.80
CA TRP A 140 8.97 8.34 -17.70
C TRP A 140 9.84 7.11 -18.01
N VAL A 141 9.53 5.96 -17.39
CA VAL A 141 10.26 4.70 -17.64
C VAL A 141 10.19 4.31 -19.12
N LYS A 142 9.02 4.44 -19.76
CA LYS A 142 8.84 4.18 -21.19
C LYS A 142 9.79 5.00 -22.07
N LYS A 143 10.01 6.26 -21.73
CA LYS A 143 10.81 7.19 -22.53
C LYS A 143 12.28 7.10 -22.24
N HIS A 144 12.66 6.98 -20.98
CA HIS A 144 14.04 7.11 -20.53
C HIS A 144 14.73 5.76 -20.29
N LEU A 145 13.95 4.68 -20.10
CA LEU A 145 14.44 3.32 -19.89
C LEU A 145 13.67 2.31 -20.78
N PRO A 146 13.67 2.49 -22.12
CA PRO A 146 12.83 1.67 -23.02
C PRO A 146 13.14 0.18 -22.94
N GLU A 147 14.39 -0.20 -22.67
CA GLU A 147 14.81 -1.61 -22.48
C GLU A 147 14.22 -2.22 -21.20
N VAL A 148 14.08 -1.42 -20.13
CA VAL A 148 13.39 -1.83 -18.89
C VAL A 148 11.90 -1.93 -19.15
N PHE A 149 11.32 -0.90 -19.79
CA PHE A 149 9.90 -0.86 -20.10
C PHE A 149 9.43 -2.07 -20.92
N ALA A 150 10.25 -2.47 -21.92
CA ALA A 150 9.96 -3.65 -22.74
C ALA A 150 9.96 -4.98 -21.95
N LYS A 151 10.69 -5.05 -20.85
CA LYS A 151 10.79 -6.24 -19.97
C LYS A 151 9.74 -6.28 -18.87
N ILE A 152 8.97 -5.21 -18.65
CA ILE A 152 7.95 -5.18 -17.61
C ILE A 152 6.96 -6.33 -17.84
N GLY A 153 6.93 -7.24 -16.91
CA GLY A 153 5.93 -8.30 -16.80
C GLY A 153 4.83 -7.94 -15.82
N ARG A 154 5.17 -7.24 -14.72
CA ARG A 154 4.22 -6.81 -13.69
C ARG A 154 4.59 -5.44 -13.15
N VAL A 155 3.56 -4.64 -12.85
CA VAL A 155 3.64 -3.36 -12.15
C VAL A 155 3.01 -3.53 -10.79
N PHE A 156 3.74 -3.21 -9.73
CA PHE A 156 3.28 -3.28 -8.36
C PHE A 156 3.37 -1.89 -7.72
N LEU A 157 2.49 -1.62 -6.77
CA LEU A 157 2.81 -0.73 -5.67
C LEU A 157 3.44 -1.54 -4.52
N LEU A 158 3.99 -0.88 -3.52
CA LEU A 158 4.78 -1.56 -2.49
C LEU A 158 3.99 -2.63 -1.72
N GLU A 159 2.73 -2.35 -1.35
CA GLU A 159 1.84 -3.33 -0.71
C GLU A 159 1.64 -4.56 -1.59
N ASP A 160 1.29 -4.34 -2.87
CA ASP A 160 1.08 -5.41 -3.84
C ASP A 160 2.30 -6.33 -3.97
N TYR A 161 3.49 -5.72 -3.99
CA TYR A 161 4.75 -6.46 -4.06
C TYR A 161 4.96 -7.34 -2.83
N LEU A 162 4.70 -6.81 -1.63
CA LEU A 162 4.81 -7.58 -0.40
C LEU A 162 3.77 -8.71 -0.34
N LEU A 163 2.52 -8.44 -0.75
CA LEU A 163 1.47 -9.47 -0.86
C LEU A 163 1.89 -10.58 -1.83
N TYR A 164 2.42 -10.20 -3.01
CA TYR A 164 2.93 -11.16 -3.97
C TYR A 164 4.09 -12.00 -3.43
N ARG A 165 5.05 -11.37 -2.73
CA ARG A 165 6.19 -12.08 -2.11
C ARG A 165 5.76 -13.05 -1.03
N MET A 166 4.68 -12.76 -0.31
CA MET A 166 4.13 -13.62 0.74
C MET A 166 3.31 -14.78 0.17
N THR A 167 2.47 -14.52 -0.83
CA THR A 167 1.39 -15.44 -1.22
C THR A 167 1.56 -16.02 -2.62
N GLY A 168 2.32 -15.37 -3.48
CA GLY A 168 2.38 -15.66 -4.92
C GLY A 168 1.20 -15.08 -5.73
N GLU A 169 0.21 -14.47 -5.07
CA GLU A 169 -0.96 -13.90 -5.71
C GLU A 169 -0.69 -12.50 -6.25
N PHE A 170 -1.05 -12.25 -7.51
CA PHE A 170 -0.91 -10.94 -8.15
C PHE A 170 -2.20 -10.14 -7.98
N VAL A 171 -2.34 -9.50 -6.82
CA VAL A 171 -3.53 -8.78 -6.38
C VAL A 171 -3.17 -7.42 -5.80
N THR A 172 -4.15 -6.51 -5.79
CA THR A 172 -4.08 -5.18 -5.18
C THR A 172 -5.43 -4.82 -4.59
N GLU A 173 -5.46 -3.90 -3.64
CA GLU A 173 -6.71 -3.36 -3.16
C GLU A 173 -7.00 -1.98 -3.80
N LYS A 174 -8.30 -1.62 -3.89
CA LYS A 174 -8.74 -0.47 -4.67
C LYS A 174 -8.35 0.88 -4.06
N THR A 175 -8.29 0.99 -2.72
CA THR A 175 -7.97 2.27 -2.08
C THR A 175 -6.51 2.64 -2.32
N LEU A 176 -5.60 1.68 -2.28
CA LEU A 176 -4.20 1.88 -2.66
C LEU A 176 -4.07 2.37 -4.10
N GLN A 177 -4.78 1.75 -5.03
CA GLN A 177 -4.69 2.10 -6.45
C GLN A 177 -5.41 3.39 -6.83
N SER A 178 -6.23 3.95 -5.92
CA SER A 178 -6.88 5.26 -6.16
C SER A 178 -5.88 6.39 -6.38
N SER A 179 -4.64 6.23 -5.90
CA SER A 179 -3.54 7.18 -6.06
C SER A 179 -2.63 6.89 -7.26
N SER A 180 -3.01 5.99 -8.17
CA SER A 180 -2.17 5.60 -9.31
C SER A 180 -2.32 6.48 -10.56
N LEU A 181 -3.40 7.23 -10.72
CA LEU A 181 -3.93 7.90 -11.92
C LEU A 181 -4.38 6.94 -13.04
N TYR A 182 -4.35 5.64 -12.86
CA TYR A 182 -4.87 4.70 -13.85
C TYR A 182 -6.00 3.81 -13.31
N LEU A 183 -6.53 4.10 -12.11
CA LEU A 183 -7.79 3.51 -11.63
C LEU A 183 -8.95 4.48 -11.87
N ASP A 184 -10.00 4.01 -12.52
CA ASP A 184 -11.31 4.64 -12.52
C ASP A 184 -12.03 4.27 -11.21
N ILE A 185 -12.03 5.20 -10.25
CA ILE A 185 -12.63 4.95 -8.92
C ILE A 185 -14.15 4.91 -8.95
N VAL A 186 -14.78 5.51 -9.97
CA VAL A 186 -16.24 5.55 -10.11
C VAL A 186 -16.77 4.17 -10.51
N ASN A 187 -16.09 3.51 -11.45
CA ASN A 187 -16.47 2.21 -11.96
C ASN A 187 -15.71 1.05 -11.31
N GLY A 188 -14.64 1.34 -10.54
CA GLY A 188 -13.81 0.34 -9.87
C GLY A 188 -13.02 -0.55 -10.82
N VAL A 189 -12.56 0.01 -11.95
CA VAL A 189 -11.84 -0.68 -13.02
C VAL A 189 -10.59 0.09 -13.45
N TRP A 190 -9.65 -0.57 -14.12
CA TRP A 190 -8.50 0.10 -14.72
C TRP A 190 -8.96 1.07 -15.82
N TRP A 191 -8.48 2.32 -15.78
CA TRP A 191 -8.80 3.36 -16.75
C TRP A 191 -8.03 3.15 -18.06
N LYS A 192 -8.72 2.52 -19.02
CA LYS A 192 -8.10 2.06 -20.28
C LYS A 192 -7.40 3.16 -21.07
N GLU A 193 -8.00 4.36 -21.18
CA GLU A 193 -7.37 5.45 -21.95
C GLU A 193 -6.02 5.88 -21.37
N MET A 194 -5.91 5.92 -20.02
CA MET A 194 -4.65 6.22 -19.36
C MET A 194 -3.64 5.10 -19.58
N LEU A 195 -4.06 3.85 -19.48
CA LEU A 195 -3.18 2.70 -19.73
C LEU A 195 -2.66 2.68 -21.17
N ASP A 196 -3.52 2.96 -22.15
CA ASP A 196 -3.13 3.08 -23.57
C ASP A 196 -2.10 4.22 -23.77
N PHE A 197 -2.31 5.37 -23.12
CA PHE A 197 -1.42 6.52 -23.19
C PHE A 197 -0.04 6.22 -22.64
N VAL A 198 0.03 5.66 -21.44
CA VAL A 198 1.32 5.27 -20.84
C VAL A 198 1.92 4.02 -21.52
N GLY A 199 1.11 3.23 -22.22
CA GLY A 199 1.55 2.07 -23.00
C GLY A 199 1.68 0.79 -22.18
N ILE A 200 0.93 0.67 -21.07
CA ILE A 200 0.86 -0.53 -20.24
C ILE A 200 -0.48 -1.24 -20.48
N SER A 201 -0.42 -2.53 -20.68
CA SER A 201 -1.59 -3.39 -20.82
C SER A 201 -2.08 -3.82 -19.43
N SER A 202 -3.40 -3.95 -19.25
CA SER A 202 -4.01 -4.27 -17.95
C SER A 202 -3.65 -5.65 -17.41
N ASP A 203 -3.19 -6.57 -18.23
CA ASP A 203 -2.67 -7.88 -17.78
C ASP A 203 -1.34 -7.78 -17.02
N LYS A 204 -0.65 -6.63 -17.11
CA LYS A 204 0.54 -6.32 -16.31
C LYS A 204 0.21 -5.63 -14.99
N LEU A 205 -1.06 -5.37 -14.71
CA LEU A 205 -1.55 -4.81 -13.45
C LEU A 205 -2.20 -5.90 -12.59
N PRO A 206 -2.14 -5.79 -11.26
CA PRO A 206 -2.70 -6.80 -10.39
C PRO A 206 -4.24 -6.84 -10.45
N ARG A 207 -4.82 -7.96 -10.08
CA ARG A 207 -6.29 -8.09 -9.95
C ARG A 207 -6.79 -7.24 -8.79
N LEU A 208 -7.76 -6.37 -9.06
CA LEU A 208 -8.40 -5.50 -8.07
C LEU A 208 -9.22 -6.31 -7.06
N CYS A 209 -9.04 -6.00 -5.78
CA CYS A 209 -9.77 -6.57 -4.65
C CYS A 209 -10.30 -5.45 -3.75
N GLU A 210 -11.23 -5.78 -2.87
CA GLU A 210 -11.60 -4.91 -1.74
C GLU A 210 -10.55 -5.03 -0.63
N SER A 211 -10.54 -4.07 0.31
CA SER A 211 -9.71 -4.13 1.52
C SER A 211 -10.19 -5.25 2.46
N GLY A 212 -9.28 -5.89 3.19
CA GLY A 212 -9.57 -6.95 4.15
C GLY A 212 -9.96 -8.29 3.55
N VAL A 213 -9.74 -8.51 2.25
CA VAL A 213 -10.07 -9.78 1.57
C VAL A 213 -8.92 -10.79 1.72
N PRO A 214 -9.19 -12.04 2.11
CA PRO A 214 -8.18 -13.09 2.14
C PRO A 214 -7.59 -13.35 0.74
N VAL A 215 -6.24 -13.34 0.65
CA VAL A 215 -5.50 -13.49 -0.62
C VAL A 215 -4.46 -14.61 -0.59
N GLY A 216 -4.42 -15.40 0.45
CA GLY A 216 -3.49 -16.51 0.57
C GLY A 216 -2.96 -16.67 1.99
N SER A 217 -1.76 -17.23 2.12
CA SER A 217 -1.11 -17.41 3.41
C SER A 217 0.40 -17.25 3.32
N TYR A 218 1.01 -16.78 4.40
CA TYR A 218 2.45 -16.72 4.56
C TYR A 218 2.87 -17.54 5.80
N LEU A 219 3.69 -18.57 5.59
CA LEU A 219 4.12 -19.52 6.63
C LEU A 219 2.94 -20.09 7.46
N GLY A 220 1.80 -20.34 6.79
CA GLY A 220 0.58 -20.85 7.41
C GLY A 220 -0.31 -19.81 8.06
N VAL A 221 0.07 -18.52 8.06
CA VAL A 221 -0.74 -17.41 8.56
C VAL A 221 -1.60 -16.86 7.41
N PRO A 222 -2.93 -16.75 7.55
CA PRO A 222 -3.78 -16.11 6.56
C PRO A 222 -3.33 -14.65 6.30
N VAL A 223 -3.23 -14.27 5.02
CA VAL A 223 -2.91 -12.91 4.58
C VAL A 223 -4.14 -12.29 3.97
N VAL A 224 -4.47 -11.06 4.37
CA VAL A 224 -5.54 -10.26 3.79
C VAL A 224 -4.96 -9.02 3.12
N THR A 225 -5.68 -8.45 2.15
CA THR A 225 -5.36 -7.13 1.59
C THR A 225 -5.45 -6.08 2.69
N GLY A 226 -4.57 -5.10 2.64
CA GLY A 226 -4.57 -3.95 3.54
C GLY A 226 -5.55 -2.85 3.10
N ALA A 227 -5.11 -1.63 3.23
CA ALA A 227 -5.78 -0.42 2.75
C ALA A 227 -4.72 0.68 2.58
N MET A 228 -5.02 1.69 1.78
CA MET A 228 -4.19 2.90 1.72
C MET A 228 -3.96 3.47 3.13
N ASP A 229 -2.72 3.86 3.46
CA ASP A 229 -2.30 4.22 4.83
C ASP A 229 -3.17 5.33 5.45
N GLN A 230 -3.54 6.36 4.69
CA GLN A 230 -4.43 7.43 5.14
C GLN A 230 -5.84 6.89 5.47
N THR A 231 -6.33 5.91 4.72
CA THR A 231 -7.63 5.26 4.97
C THR A 231 -7.57 4.41 6.23
N ALA A 232 -6.49 3.64 6.41
CA ALA A 232 -6.25 2.83 7.61
C ALA A 232 -6.13 3.72 8.86
N GLY A 233 -5.40 4.85 8.75
CA GLY A 233 -5.28 5.84 9.82
C GLY A 233 -6.60 6.51 10.19
N ALA A 234 -7.42 6.92 9.21
CA ALA A 234 -8.72 7.53 9.43
C ALA A 234 -9.70 6.56 10.12
N TRP A 235 -9.71 5.29 9.74
CA TRP A 235 -10.49 4.26 10.41
C TRP A 235 -10.12 4.09 11.89
N GLN A 236 -8.83 4.13 12.20
CA GLN A 236 -8.34 4.04 13.58
C GLN A 236 -8.78 5.24 14.45
N CYS A 237 -8.79 6.45 13.88
CA CYS A 237 -9.28 7.65 14.57
C CYS A 237 -10.77 7.53 14.90
N ARG A 238 -11.60 7.11 13.94
CA ARG A 238 -13.03 6.93 14.12
C ARG A 238 -13.37 5.94 15.25
N GLN A 239 -12.66 4.82 15.33
CA GLN A 239 -12.85 3.85 16.40
C GLN A 239 -12.46 4.37 17.80
N ARG A 240 -11.57 5.36 17.90
CA ARG A 240 -11.23 6.01 19.17
C ARG A 240 -12.36 6.91 19.64
N ASP A 241 -12.96 7.68 18.74
CA ASP A 241 -14.08 8.57 19.08
C ASP A 241 -15.31 7.78 19.55
N ASP A 242 -15.67 6.69 18.86
CA ASP A 242 -16.78 5.81 19.27
C ASP A 242 -16.55 5.19 20.66
N ARG A 243 -15.31 4.92 21.06
CA ARG A 243 -14.97 4.40 22.39
C ARG A 243 -15.06 5.46 23.49
N HIS A 244 -14.80 6.72 23.18
CA HIS A 244 -14.96 7.82 24.13
C HIS A 244 -16.44 8.13 24.38
N ASP A 245 -17.29 8.09 23.36
CA ASP A 245 -18.74 8.32 23.51
C ASP A 245 -19.44 7.21 24.33
N HIS A 246 -18.99 5.96 24.24
CA HIS A 246 -19.54 4.87 25.07
C HIS A 246 -19.06 4.86 26.53
N GLY A 247 -17.98 5.58 26.84
CA GLY A 247 -17.46 5.73 28.21
C GLY A 247 -18.19 6.76 29.06
N ASP A 248 -18.79 7.79 28.44
CA ASP A 248 -19.32 8.95 29.14
C ASP A 248 -20.85 8.88 29.40
N LEU A 249 -21.53 7.85 28.95
CA LEU A 249 -22.97 7.65 29.19
C LEU A 249 -23.31 6.93 30.52
N ARG A 250 -22.31 6.58 31.35
CA ARG A 250 -22.53 5.88 32.63
C ARG A 250 -22.33 6.71 33.89
N SER A 251 -22.07 8.01 33.80
CA SER A 251 -21.87 8.86 34.96
C SER A 251 -22.54 10.23 34.81
N ARG A 252 -23.86 10.26 34.69
CA ARG A 252 -24.64 11.43 35.12
C ARG A 252 -25.46 11.03 36.34
N PRO A 253 -25.15 11.55 37.53
CA PRO A 253 -26.08 11.45 38.65
C PRO A 253 -27.34 12.23 38.33
N SER A 254 -28.46 11.60 38.51
CA SER A 254 -29.76 12.25 38.58
C SER A 254 -29.79 13.10 39.86
N ASP A 255 -29.58 14.39 39.76
CA ASP A 255 -30.02 15.33 40.77
C ASP A 255 -30.99 16.32 40.11
N ALA A 256 -32.23 15.92 40.17
CA ALA A 256 -33.37 16.83 40.13
C ALA A 256 -33.78 17.09 41.57
N ALA A 257 -33.57 18.32 42.06
CA ALA A 257 -34.37 18.93 43.11
C ALA A 257 -34.03 20.40 43.24
N LEU A 258 -35.00 21.19 42.98
CA LEU A 258 -35.42 22.55 43.35
C LEU A 258 -35.51 23.52 42.17
#